data_1006b7b803408907c5699635c42c3de6
#
_entry.id   1006b7b803408907c5699635c42c3de6
#
_cell.length_a   1.000
_cell.length_b   1.000
_cell.length_c   1.000
_cell.angle_alpha   90.00
_cell.angle_beta   90.00
_cell.angle_gamma   90.00
#
_symmetry.space_group_name_H-M   'P 1'
#
loop_
_entity.id
_entity.type
_entity.pdbx_description
1 polymer ?
#
loop_
_entity_poly.entity_id
_entity_poly.type
_entity_poly.pdbx_seq_one_letter_code
_entity_poly.pdbx_strand_id
1 'polypeptide(L)'
;MSGVGTEYLWVFVVLFAAAAQTVRNTAQRSLTAQVGTLPATLVRFLYGLPFAAIYLLALYVLGDGHQSLPQFSWAYLGWIALGAFFQVAATAALLVAMKERNFAVAVTLSKTEVLQVALFASLFLHELPTPLALLAMVLATVGVLMLSLPPRGQIFTLSAWVSKSSIYGLICGACFALATIGFRGGAVELGRLGVTSPWLSGA
;
A
#
# COMPACT_ATOMS: atom_id res chain seq x y z
N MET A 1 -23.81 -23.37 14.81
CA MET A 1 -24.25 -22.24 13.96
C MET A 1 -23.28 -21.07 14.04
N SER A 2 -21.95 -21.26 13.85
CA SER A 2 -20.92 -20.25 14.07
C SER A 2 -19.94 -20.06 12.88
N GLY A 3 -20.28 -20.55 11.69
CA GLY A 3 -19.37 -20.52 10.54
C GLY A 3 -19.61 -19.38 9.54
N VAL A 4 -20.84 -18.90 9.38
CA VAL A 4 -21.18 -17.96 8.29
C VAL A 4 -20.80 -16.51 8.60
N GLY A 5 -20.71 -16.13 9.88
CA GLY A 5 -20.40 -14.75 10.28
C GLY A 5 -18.92 -14.37 10.13
N THR A 6 -18.01 -15.33 10.26
CA THR A 6 -16.56 -15.09 10.19
C THR A 6 -16.03 -15.07 8.75
N GLU A 7 -16.70 -15.73 7.82
CA GLU A 7 -16.28 -15.76 6.42
C GLU A 7 -16.35 -14.39 5.72
N TYR A 8 -17.26 -13.51 6.16
CA TYR A 8 -17.42 -12.17 5.58
C TYR A 8 -16.84 -11.05 6.44
N LEU A 9 -16.30 -11.35 7.61
CA LEU A 9 -15.73 -10.34 8.50
C LEU A 9 -14.59 -9.55 7.81
N TRP A 10 -13.77 -10.22 7.01
CA TRP A 10 -12.70 -9.59 6.26
C TRP A 10 -13.21 -8.53 5.27
N VAL A 11 -14.42 -8.72 4.69
CA VAL A 11 -15.01 -7.74 3.76
C VAL A 11 -15.31 -6.44 4.49
N PHE A 12 -15.92 -6.53 5.69
CA PHE A 12 -16.21 -5.35 6.51
C PHE A 12 -14.94 -4.64 6.94
N VAL A 13 -13.91 -5.39 7.33
CA VAL A 13 -12.60 -4.83 7.71
C VAL A 13 -11.97 -4.10 6.54
N VAL A 14 -11.99 -4.67 5.34
CA VAL A 14 -11.44 -4.05 4.12
C VAL A 14 -12.22 -2.79 3.74
N LEU A 15 -13.55 -2.82 3.80
CA LEU A 15 -14.38 -1.65 3.50
C LEU A 15 -14.13 -0.53 4.51
N PHE A 16 -14.05 -0.86 5.79
CA PHE A 16 -13.70 0.11 6.84
C PHE A 16 -12.31 0.71 6.61
N ALA A 17 -11.32 -0.13 6.32
CA ALA A 17 -9.95 0.31 6.02
C ALA A 17 -9.91 1.23 4.78
N ALA A 18 -10.68 0.93 3.73
CA ALA A 18 -10.77 1.76 2.53
C ALA A 18 -11.40 3.12 2.83
N ALA A 19 -12.47 3.16 3.63
CA ALA A 19 -13.11 4.39 4.06
C ALA A 19 -12.14 5.24 4.92
N ALA A 20 -11.51 4.64 5.92
CA ALA A 20 -10.51 5.29 6.77
C ALA A 20 -9.33 5.83 5.96
N GLN A 21 -8.86 5.08 4.96
CA GLN A 21 -7.80 5.52 4.04
C GLN A 21 -8.22 6.74 3.23
N THR A 22 -9.47 6.81 2.78
CA THR A 22 -10.00 7.94 2.02
C THR A 22 -10.03 9.21 2.88
N VAL A 23 -10.55 9.10 4.10
CA VAL A 23 -10.56 10.23 5.07
C VAL A 23 -9.12 10.69 5.35
N ARG A 24 -8.21 9.75 5.62
CA ARG A 24 -6.80 10.05 5.84
C ARG A 24 -6.17 10.78 4.65
N ASN A 25 -6.40 10.32 3.43
CA ASN A 25 -5.82 10.94 2.23
C ASN A 25 -6.37 12.36 2.02
N THR A 26 -7.64 12.60 2.32
CA THR A 26 -8.26 13.92 2.25
C THR A 26 -7.65 14.87 3.29
N ALA A 27 -7.54 14.44 4.54
CA ALA A 27 -6.90 15.22 5.61
C ALA A 27 -5.42 15.50 5.28
N GLN A 28 -4.70 14.52 4.76
CA GLN A 28 -3.30 14.67 4.39
C GLN A 28 -3.11 15.66 3.22
N ARG A 29 -4.03 15.68 2.26
CA ARG A 29 -4.02 16.68 1.18
C ARG A 29 -4.16 18.10 1.73
N SER A 30 -5.10 18.31 2.65
CA SER A 30 -5.29 19.59 3.32
C SER A 30 -4.04 20.03 4.10
N LEU A 31 -3.43 19.10 4.86
CA LEU A 31 -2.21 19.36 5.60
C LEU A 31 -1.02 19.70 4.67
N THR A 32 -0.90 18.97 3.55
CA THR A 32 0.17 19.21 2.57
C THR A 32 0.08 20.62 1.96
N ALA A 33 -1.11 21.15 1.79
CA ALA A 33 -1.31 22.51 1.31
C ALA A 33 -0.81 23.59 2.31
N GLN A 34 -0.84 23.27 3.60
CA GLN A 34 -0.45 24.20 4.66
C GLN A 34 1.05 24.11 5.01
N VAL A 35 1.57 22.89 5.21
CA VAL A 35 2.92 22.68 5.74
C VAL A 35 3.91 22.12 4.74
N GLY A 36 3.46 21.77 3.54
CA GLY A 36 4.29 21.17 2.50
C GLY A 36 4.36 19.65 2.54
N THR A 37 5.07 19.06 1.56
CA THR A 37 5.08 17.61 1.32
C THR A 37 5.87 16.84 2.38
N LEU A 38 7.09 17.28 2.71
CA LEU A 38 7.96 16.58 3.64
C LEU A 38 7.40 16.54 5.07
N PRO A 39 6.98 17.67 5.68
CA PRO A 39 6.36 17.65 7.01
C PRO A 39 5.08 16.80 7.04
N ALA A 40 4.23 16.90 6.01
CA ALA A 40 3.01 16.10 5.94
C ALA A 40 3.29 14.59 5.86
N THR A 41 4.37 14.19 5.17
CA THR A 41 4.83 12.80 5.12
C THR A 41 5.35 12.36 6.48
N LEU A 42 6.18 13.18 7.14
CA LEU A 42 6.73 12.87 8.46
C LEU A 42 5.64 12.68 9.51
N VAL A 43 4.68 13.61 9.57
CA VAL A 43 3.52 13.55 10.47
C VAL A 43 2.77 12.23 10.28
N ARG A 44 2.53 11.82 9.04
CA ARG A 44 1.83 10.56 8.73
C ARG A 44 2.48 9.34 9.38
N PHE A 45 3.81 9.22 9.28
CA PHE A 45 4.52 8.06 9.82
C PHE A 45 4.73 8.19 11.34
N LEU A 46 5.07 9.38 11.82
CA LEU A 46 5.31 9.60 13.25
C LEU A 46 4.06 9.32 14.11
N TYR A 47 2.91 9.82 13.68
CA TYR A 47 1.65 9.56 14.38
C TYR A 47 1.15 8.12 14.23
N GLY A 48 1.62 7.38 13.24
CA GLY A 48 1.33 5.96 13.10
C GLY A 48 2.08 5.07 14.11
N LEU A 49 3.27 5.49 14.57
CA LEU A 49 4.12 4.69 15.45
C LEU A 49 3.46 4.27 16.78
N PRO A 50 2.81 5.17 17.57
CA PRO A 50 2.17 4.77 18.81
C PRO A 50 1.05 3.75 18.60
N PHE A 51 0.28 3.87 17.51
CA PHE A 51 -0.78 2.91 17.18
C PHE A 51 -0.20 1.56 16.78
N ALA A 52 0.88 1.55 15.99
CA ALA A 52 1.58 0.32 15.63
C ALA A 52 2.17 -0.36 16.87
N ALA A 53 2.76 0.40 17.79
CA ALA A 53 3.31 -0.13 19.05
C ALA A 53 2.22 -0.72 19.95
N ILE A 54 1.07 -0.04 20.08
CA ILE A 54 -0.08 -0.55 20.85
C ILE A 54 -0.63 -1.82 20.21
N TYR A 55 -0.76 -1.85 18.87
CA TYR A 55 -1.23 -3.02 18.14
C TYR A 55 -0.30 -4.23 18.34
N LEU A 56 1.00 -4.02 18.20
CA LEU A 56 2.01 -5.07 18.43
C LEU A 56 1.97 -5.57 19.87
N LEU A 57 1.89 -4.66 20.85
CA LEU A 57 1.77 -5.01 22.26
C LEU A 57 0.49 -5.82 22.54
N ALA A 58 -0.64 -5.40 21.97
CA ALA A 58 -1.90 -6.10 22.09
C ALA A 58 -1.81 -7.54 21.54
N LEU A 59 -1.20 -7.72 20.35
CA LEU A 59 -0.98 -9.04 19.77
C LEU A 59 -0.08 -9.91 20.64
N TYR A 60 0.92 -9.32 21.27
CA TYR A 60 1.85 -10.06 22.14
C TYR A 60 1.23 -10.44 23.47
N VAL A 61 0.41 -9.57 24.07
CA VAL A 61 -0.24 -9.80 25.37
C VAL A 61 -1.49 -10.67 25.25
N LEU A 62 -2.29 -10.47 24.19
CA LEU A 62 -3.57 -11.18 24.00
C LEU A 62 -3.43 -12.42 23.12
N GLY A 63 -2.31 -12.59 22.42
CA GLY A 63 -2.05 -13.76 21.59
C GLY A 63 -1.71 -14.98 22.43
N ASP A 64 -2.10 -16.17 21.96
CA ASP A 64 -1.96 -17.49 22.64
C ASP A 64 -0.53 -17.99 22.83
N GLY A 65 0.44 -17.16 22.90
CA GLY A 65 1.77 -17.68 23.06
C GLY A 65 2.78 -16.67 23.56
N HIS A 66 3.40 -17.00 24.65
CA HIS A 66 4.75 -16.53 24.99
C HIS A 66 5.75 -17.01 23.92
N GLN A 67 5.50 -16.64 22.64
CA GLN A 67 6.47 -16.89 21.59
C GLN A 67 7.69 -16.03 21.92
N SER A 68 8.83 -16.66 22.04
CA SER A 68 10.12 -15.98 22.15
C SER A 68 10.20 -14.92 21.05
N LEU A 69 10.67 -13.72 21.37
CA LEU A 69 10.87 -12.66 20.38
C LEU A 69 11.60 -13.25 19.17
N PRO A 70 11.09 -13.03 17.96
CA PRO A 70 11.70 -13.56 16.75
C PRO A 70 13.15 -13.06 16.64
N GLN A 71 14.06 -13.94 16.29
CA GLN A 71 15.42 -13.53 15.96
C GLN A 71 15.38 -12.83 14.61
N PHE A 72 15.71 -11.55 14.61
CA PHE A 72 15.75 -10.76 13.38
C PHE A 72 17.00 -11.12 12.57
N SER A 73 16.80 -11.65 11.35
CA SER A 73 17.90 -11.87 10.42
C SER A 73 18.28 -10.58 9.67
N TRP A 74 19.52 -10.51 9.18
CA TRP A 74 19.93 -9.41 8.30
C TRP A 74 19.08 -9.34 7.02
N ALA A 75 18.60 -10.50 6.53
CA ALA A 75 17.70 -10.57 5.39
C ALA A 75 16.35 -9.91 5.71
N TYR A 76 15.76 -10.17 6.88
CA TYR A 76 14.56 -9.50 7.35
C TYR A 76 14.74 -7.98 7.40
N LEU A 77 15.82 -7.51 8.05
CA LEU A 77 16.10 -6.09 8.14
C LEU A 77 16.26 -5.43 6.77
N GLY A 78 16.89 -6.12 5.82
CA GLY A 78 17.04 -5.67 4.45
C GLY A 78 15.68 -5.51 3.74
N TRP A 79 14.79 -6.49 3.87
CA TRP A 79 13.44 -6.43 3.31
C TRP A 79 12.60 -5.30 3.90
N ILE A 80 12.62 -5.14 5.23
CA ILE A 80 11.88 -4.08 5.92
C ILE A 80 12.42 -2.70 5.57
N ALA A 81 13.76 -2.53 5.54
CA ALA A 81 14.39 -1.27 5.15
C ALA A 81 14.01 -0.86 3.71
N LEU A 82 14.02 -1.83 2.78
CA LEU A 82 13.59 -1.62 1.41
C LEU A 82 12.11 -1.21 1.35
N GLY A 83 11.25 -1.95 2.05
CA GLY A 83 9.82 -1.63 2.15
C GLY A 83 9.56 -0.24 2.71
N ALA A 84 10.22 0.11 3.81
CA ALA A 84 10.08 1.42 4.47
C ALA A 84 10.56 2.56 3.57
N PHE A 85 11.72 2.41 2.91
CA PHE A 85 12.25 3.41 1.99
C PHE A 85 11.27 3.70 0.85
N PHE A 86 10.80 2.66 0.17
CA PHE A 86 9.87 2.82 -0.94
C PHE A 86 8.49 3.30 -0.49
N GLN A 87 8.05 2.96 0.72
CA GLN A 87 6.80 3.46 1.30
C GLN A 87 6.84 4.98 1.51
N VAL A 88 7.96 5.50 2.03
CA VAL A 88 8.16 6.94 2.20
C VAL A 88 8.25 7.63 0.84
N ALA A 89 9.03 7.09 -0.08
CA ALA A 89 9.17 7.61 -1.44
C ALA A 89 7.83 7.66 -2.19
N ALA A 90 7.04 6.57 -2.12
CA ALA A 90 5.70 6.51 -2.72
C ALA A 90 4.76 7.57 -2.15
N THR A 91 4.77 7.75 -0.82
CA THR A 91 3.95 8.76 -0.16
C THR A 91 4.35 10.17 -0.58
N ALA A 92 5.65 10.46 -0.62
CA ALA A 92 6.15 11.75 -1.08
C ALA A 92 5.78 12.01 -2.54
N ALA A 93 5.95 11.01 -3.43
CA ALA A 93 5.56 11.11 -4.83
C ALA A 93 4.05 11.35 -5.01
N LEU A 94 3.21 10.66 -4.22
CA LEU A 94 1.76 10.87 -4.22
C LEU A 94 1.39 12.30 -3.83
N LEU A 95 2.02 12.83 -2.77
CA LEU A 95 1.75 14.18 -2.31
C LEU A 95 2.24 15.26 -3.29
N VAL A 96 3.36 15.01 -3.96
CA VAL A 96 3.81 15.88 -5.06
C VAL A 96 2.81 15.84 -6.22
N ALA A 97 2.38 14.63 -6.60
CA ALA A 97 1.39 14.45 -7.67
C ALA A 97 0.05 15.15 -7.36
N MET A 98 -0.36 15.18 -6.10
CA MET A 98 -1.59 15.87 -5.67
C MET A 98 -1.51 17.41 -5.77
N LYS A 99 -0.33 17.99 -5.88
CA LYS A 99 -0.15 19.43 -6.11
C LYS A 99 -0.29 19.82 -7.58
N GLU A 100 -0.13 18.86 -8.49
CA GLU A 100 -0.22 19.11 -9.92
C GLU A 100 -1.67 19.37 -10.35
N ARG A 101 -1.84 20.15 -11.42
CA ARG A 101 -3.15 20.50 -11.97
C ARG A 101 -3.99 19.27 -12.35
N ASN A 102 -3.32 18.23 -12.85
CA ASN A 102 -3.96 16.99 -13.30
C ASN A 102 -3.76 15.86 -12.26
N PHE A 103 -3.95 16.17 -10.97
CA PHE A 103 -3.73 15.20 -9.90
C PHE A 103 -4.60 13.93 -10.03
N ALA A 104 -5.80 14.03 -10.61
CA ALA A 104 -6.68 12.90 -10.82
C ALA A 104 -6.00 11.82 -11.69
N VAL A 105 -5.32 12.21 -12.76
CA VAL A 105 -4.55 11.30 -13.64
C VAL A 105 -3.42 10.64 -12.85
N ALA A 106 -2.69 11.41 -12.04
CA ALA A 106 -1.60 10.87 -11.23
C ALA A 106 -2.10 9.84 -10.19
N VAL A 107 -3.19 10.17 -9.47
CA VAL A 107 -3.80 9.25 -8.49
C VAL A 107 -4.32 7.98 -9.17
N THR A 108 -4.91 8.12 -10.35
CA THR A 108 -5.38 6.97 -11.13
C THR A 108 -4.24 6.08 -11.58
N LEU A 109 -3.16 6.67 -12.13
CA LEU A 109 -2.00 5.90 -12.56
C LEU A 109 -1.26 5.27 -11.38
N SER A 110 -1.30 5.87 -10.19
CA SER A 110 -0.75 5.21 -9.00
C SER A 110 -1.49 3.91 -8.65
N LYS A 111 -2.76 3.76 -9.05
CA LYS A 111 -3.54 2.53 -8.82
C LYS A 111 -3.15 1.36 -9.75
N THR A 112 -2.33 1.60 -10.75
CA THR A 112 -1.65 0.52 -11.49
C THR A 112 -0.66 -0.25 -10.62
N GLU A 113 -0.40 0.24 -9.40
CA GLU A 113 0.35 -0.45 -8.34
C GLU A 113 -0.03 -1.94 -8.24
N VAL A 114 -1.32 -2.26 -8.30
CA VAL A 114 -1.82 -3.65 -8.17
C VAL A 114 -1.22 -4.58 -9.22
N LEU A 115 -1.12 -4.11 -10.47
CA LEU A 115 -0.48 -4.87 -11.55
C LEU A 115 1.04 -4.92 -11.39
N GLN A 116 1.63 -3.84 -10.92
CA GLN A 116 3.07 -3.77 -10.67
C GLN A 116 3.48 -4.68 -9.49
N VAL A 117 2.65 -4.79 -8.45
CA VAL A 117 2.84 -5.76 -7.36
C VAL A 117 2.87 -7.18 -7.90
N ALA A 118 1.90 -7.55 -8.77
CA ALA A 118 1.87 -8.89 -9.37
C ALA A 118 3.14 -9.18 -10.18
N LEU A 119 3.61 -8.20 -10.96
CA LEU A 119 4.85 -8.32 -11.73
C LEU A 119 6.07 -8.48 -10.82
N PHE A 120 6.21 -7.63 -9.82
CA PHE A 120 7.36 -7.67 -8.91
C PHE A 120 7.34 -8.89 -7.99
N ALA A 121 6.15 -9.34 -7.52
CA ALA A 121 6.01 -10.58 -6.76
C ALA A 121 6.48 -11.78 -7.58
N SER A 122 6.14 -11.83 -8.87
CA SER A 122 6.61 -12.87 -9.78
C SER A 122 8.12 -12.85 -9.97
N LEU A 123 8.72 -11.64 -10.05
CA LEU A 123 10.17 -11.49 -10.31
C LEU A 123 11.02 -11.72 -9.06
N PHE A 124 10.62 -11.19 -7.90
CA PHE A 124 11.44 -11.17 -6.69
C PHE A 124 11.12 -12.29 -5.70
N LEU A 125 9.85 -12.68 -5.61
CA LEU A 125 9.37 -13.69 -4.67
C LEU A 125 9.03 -15.02 -5.34
N HIS A 126 9.06 -15.08 -6.68
CA HIS A 126 8.62 -16.22 -7.48
C HIS A 126 7.18 -16.67 -7.17
N GLU A 127 6.35 -15.73 -6.69
CA GLU A 127 4.93 -15.93 -6.44
C GLU A 127 4.14 -15.54 -7.69
N LEU A 128 3.59 -16.52 -8.40
CA LEU A 128 2.72 -16.27 -9.55
C LEU A 128 1.27 -16.16 -9.08
N PRO A 129 0.58 -15.02 -9.33
CA PRO A 129 -0.83 -14.92 -9.05
C PRO A 129 -1.63 -15.88 -9.95
N THR A 130 -2.75 -16.38 -9.43
CA THR A 130 -3.64 -17.25 -10.23
C THR A 130 -4.21 -16.46 -11.42
N PRO A 131 -4.57 -17.14 -12.54
CA PRO A 131 -5.15 -16.46 -13.70
C PRO A 131 -6.41 -15.67 -13.35
N LEU A 132 -7.23 -16.17 -12.41
CA LEU A 132 -8.42 -15.48 -11.92
C LEU A 132 -8.05 -14.20 -11.15
N ALA A 133 -7.00 -14.25 -10.32
CA ALA A 133 -6.49 -13.08 -9.62
C ALA A 133 -5.96 -12.02 -10.60
N LEU A 134 -5.21 -12.43 -11.62
CA LEU A 134 -4.74 -11.52 -12.68
C LEU A 134 -5.91 -10.84 -13.40
N LEU A 135 -6.93 -11.62 -13.78
CA LEU A 135 -8.13 -11.06 -14.41
C LEU A 135 -8.82 -10.05 -13.50
N ALA A 136 -8.98 -10.36 -12.22
CA ALA A 136 -9.57 -9.47 -11.22
C ALA A 136 -8.75 -8.17 -11.05
N MET A 137 -7.42 -8.26 -11.02
CA MET A 137 -6.52 -7.09 -10.94
C MET A 137 -6.64 -6.20 -12.18
N VAL A 138 -6.70 -6.79 -13.38
CA VAL A 138 -6.89 -6.04 -14.63
C VAL A 138 -8.25 -5.36 -14.64
N LEU A 139 -9.33 -6.07 -14.31
CA LEU A 139 -10.68 -5.49 -14.24
C LEU A 139 -10.78 -4.36 -13.22
N ALA A 140 -10.21 -4.54 -12.03
CA ALA A 140 -10.16 -3.51 -10.99
C ALA A 140 -9.39 -2.27 -11.47
N THR A 141 -8.25 -2.46 -12.12
CA THR A 141 -7.43 -1.36 -12.65
C THR A 141 -8.17 -0.61 -13.75
N VAL A 142 -8.81 -1.32 -14.68
CA VAL A 142 -9.65 -0.71 -15.73
C VAL A 142 -10.82 0.05 -15.10
N GLY A 143 -11.50 -0.52 -14.10
CA GLY A 143 -12.60 0.13 -13.38
C GLY A 143 -12.15 1.45 -12.73
N VAL A 144 -11.01 1.47 -12.06
CA VAL A 144 -10.45 2.69 -11.45
C VAL A 144 -10.06 3.71 -12.52
N LEU A 145 -9.45 3.26 -13.64
CA LEU A 145 -9.15 4.12 -14.79
C LEU A 145 -10.42 4.77 -15.33
N MET A 146 -11.48 4.01 -15.56
CA MET A 146 -12.75 4.52 -16.06
C MET A 146 -13.41 5.51 -15.11
N LEU A 147 -13.37 5.24 -13.80
CA LEU A 147 -13.93 6.13 -12.77
C LEU A 147 -13.18 7.46 -12.67
N SER A 148 -11.92 7.47 -13.02
CA SER A 148 -11.03 8.64 -12.90
C SER A 148 -10.94 9.45 -14.19
N LEU A 149 -11.68 9.06 -15.24
CA LEU A 149 -11.72 9.80 -16.50
C LEU A 149 -12.34 11.20 -16.27
N PRO A 150 -11.68 12.29 -16.68
CA PRO A 150 -12.26 13.62 -16.63
C PRO A 150 -13.51 13.72 -17.51
N PRO A 151 -14.40 14.68 -17.25
CA PRO A 151 -15.60 14.89 -18.05
C PRO A 151 -15.29 15.05 -19.55
N ARG A 152 -16.22 14.56 -20.40
CA ARG A 152 -16.12 14.51 -21.87
C ARG A 152 -15.46 15.76 -22.46
N GLY A 153 -14.37 15.58 -23.20
CA GLY A 153 -13.72 16.61 -24.02
C GLY A 153 -12.20 16.80 -23.81
N GLN A 154 -11.60 16.34 -22.72
CA GLN A 154 -10.17 16.57 -22.45
C GLN A 154 -9.29 15.30 -22.45
N ILE A 155 -9.85 14.14 -22.75
CA ILE A 155 -9.26 12.84 -22.37
C ILE A 155 -8.34 12.24 -23.42
N PHE A 156 -8.53 12.54 -24.67
CA PHE A 156 -7.88 11.81 -25.78
C PHE A 156 -6.67 12.50 -26.40
N THR A 157 -6.13 13.50 -25.75
CA THR A 157 -4.84 14.02 -26.19
C THR A 157 -3.73 13.15 -25.56
N LEU A 158 -2.95 12.50 -26.40
CA LEU A 158 -1.77 11.71 -26.01
C LEU A 158 -0.86 12.49 -25.04
N SER A 159 -0.82 13.81 -25.16
CA SER A 159 -0.08 14.72 -24.29
C SER A 159 -0.56 14.74 -22.84
N ALA A 160 -1.84 14.45 -22.57
CA ALA A 160 -2.35 14.35 -21.19
C ALA A 160 -1.80 13.12 -20.45
N TRP A 161 -1.56 12.03 -21.17
CA TRP A 161 -1.00 10.79 -20.64
C TRP A 161 0.53 10.82 -20.48
N VAL A 162 1.22 11.70 -21.21
CA VAL A 162 2.68 11.92 -21.10
C VAL A 162 2.96 13.20 -20.30
N SER A 163 2.14 13.53 -19.34
CA SER A 163 2.31 14.68 -18.46
C SER A 163 3.25 14.35 -17.28
N LYS A 164 3.80 15.38 -16.65
CA LYS A 164 4.56 15.22 -15.38
C LYS A 164 3.72 14.50 -14.32
N SER A 165 2.42 14.80 -14.24
CA SER A 165 1.49 14.13 -13.33
C SER A 165 1.41 12.63 -13.56
N SER A 166 1.43 12.19 -14.83
CA SER A 166 1.39 10.76 -15.20
C SER A 166 2.65 10.05 -14.77
N ILE A 167 3.80 10.66 -14.97
CA ILE A 167 5.10 10.13 -14.56
C ILE A 167 5.15 9.97 -13.03
N TYR A 168 4.75 11.00 -12.27
CA TYR A 168 4.67 10.92 -10.81
C TYR A 168 3.69 9.83 -10.35
N GLY A 169 2.56 9.66 -11.02
CA GLY A 169 1.60 8.60 -10.72
C GLY A 169 2.18 7.20 -10.91
N LEU A 170 2.86 6.95 -12.02
CA LEU A 170 3.51 5.66 -12.31
C LEU A 170 4.67 5.38 -11.34
N ILE A 171 5.52 6.38 -11.06
CA ILE A 171 6.59 6.25 -10.06
C ILE A 171 6.02 5.96 -8.69
N CYS A 172 4.96 6.65 -8.29
CA CYS A 172 4.26 6.42 -7.04
C CYS A 172 3.76 4.98 -6.96
N GLY A 173 3.10 4.47 -8.02
CA GLY A 173 2.64 3.08 -8.11
C GLY A 173 3.79 2.09 -7.98
N ALA A 174 4.90 2.31 -8.70
CA ALA A 174 6.08 1.46 -8.64
C ALA A 174 6.70 1.44 -7.23
N CYS A 175 6.81 2.59 -6.59
CA CYS A 175 7.31 2.68 -5.23
C CYS A 175 6.39 1.96 -4.23
N PHE A 176 5.06 2.11 -4.33
CA PHE A 176 4.13 1.35 -3.50
C PHE A 176 4.22 -0.15 -3.74
N ALA A 177 4.36 -0.58 -4.99
CA ALA A 177 4.54 -1.99 -5.33
C ALA A 177 5.84 -2.56 -4.72
N LEU A 178 6.96 -1.85 -4.83
CA LEU A 178 8.23 -2.25 -4.21
C LEU A 178 8.14 -2.24 -2.67
N ALA A 179 7.43 -1.29 -2.07
CA ALA A 179 7.17 -1.28 -0.63
C ALA A 179 6.39 -2.53 -0.19
N THR A 180 5.33 -2.88 -0.91
CA THR A 180 4.51 -4.07 -0.66
C THR A 180 5.35 -5.35 -0.75
N ILE A 181 6.22 -5.46 -1.78
CA ILE A 181 7.15 -6.59 -1.92
C ILE A 181 8.16 -6.63 -0.76
N GLY A 182 8.69 -5.49 -0.35
CA GLY A 182 9.59 -5.40 0.80
C GLY A 182 8.95 -5.95 2.08
N PHE A 183 7.74 -5.49 2.41
CA PHE A 183 7.00 -5.97 3.58
C PHE A 183 6.61 -7.45 3.44
N ARG A 184 6.17 -7.89 2.25
CA ARG A 184 5.88 -9.30 1.99
C ARG A 184 7.12 -10.18 2.16
N GLY A 185 8.27 -9.75 1.61
CA GLY A 185 9.55 -10.44 1.77
C GLY A 185 9.97 -10.56 3.24
N GLY A 186 9.78 -9.49 4.02
CA GLY A 186 10.00 -9.52 5.48
C GLY A 186 9.09 -10.52 6.18
N ALA A 187 7.79 -10.55 5.87
CA ALA A 187 6.84 -11.49 6.45
C ALA A 187 7.19 -12.96 6.11
N VAL A 188 7.59 -13.23 4.87
CA VAL A 188 8.04 -14.56 4.44
C VAL A 188 9.30 -14.99 5.22
N GLU A 189 10.25 -14.08 5.41
CA GLU A 189 11.47 -14.37 6.17
C GLU A 189 11.18 -14.64 7.65
N LEU A 190 10.27 -13.89 8.29
CA LEU A 190 9.81 -14.19 9.65
C LEU A 190 9.15 -15.56 9.73
N GLY A 191 8.39 -15.97 8.75
CA GLY A 191 7.82 -17.31 8.64
C GLY A 191 8.91 -18.40 8.62
N ARG A 192 10.01 -18.18 7.90
CA ARG A 192 11.19 -19.08 7.89
C ARG A 192 11.89 -19.16 9.23
N LEU A 193 11.87 -18.08 10.01
CA LEU A 193 12.45 -18.00 11.35
C LEU A 193 11.53 -18.56 12.45
N GLY A 194 10.41 -19.19 12.08
CA GLY A 194 9.52 -19.88 13.01
C GLY A 194 8.33 -19.05 13.52
N VAL A 195 8.11 -17.84 13.01
CA VAL A 195 6.90 -17.06 13.31
C VAL A 195 5.75 -17.63 12.50
N THR A 196 4.95 -18.49 13.10
CA THR A 196 3.83 -19.17 12.44
C THR A 196 2.54 -18.35 12.41
N SER A 197 2.43 -17.31 13.25
CA SER A 197 1.24 -16.47 13.32
C SER A 197 1.23 -15.44 12.18
N PRO A 198 0.24 -15.47 11.26
CA PRO A 198 0.11 -14.46 10.21
C PRO A 198 -0.08 -13.04 10.75
N TRP A 199 -0.67 -12.91 11.93
CA TRP A 199 -0.91 -11.62 12.58
C TRP A 199 0.39 -10.98 13.09
N LEU A 200 1.31 -11.80 13.63
CA LEU A 200 2.61 -11.31 14.10
C LEU A 200 3.56 -11.02 12.95
N SER A 201 3.54 -11.81 11.90
CA SER A 201 4.40 -11.56 10.72
C SER A 201 3.96 -10.34 9.90
N GLY A 202 2.70 -9.92 10.05
CA GLY A 202 2.14 -8.73 9.38
C GLY A 202 2.12 -7.46 10.23
N ALA A 203 2.43 -7.55 11.51
CA ALA A 203 2.50 -6.42 12.44
C ALA A 203 3.84 -5.72 12.37
#